data_cce8a42e6ef63c5c521b90b7b5578424
#
_entry.id   cce8a42e6ef63c5c521b90b7b5578424
#
_cell.length_a   1.000
_cell.length_b   1.000
_cell.length_c   1.000
_cell.angle_alpha   90.00
_cell.angle_beta   90.00
_cell.angle_gamma   90.00
#
_symmetry.space_group_name_H-M   'P 1'
#
loop_
_entity.id
_entity.type
_entity.pdbx_description
1 polymer ?
#
loop_
_entity_poly.entity_id
_entity_poly.type
_entity_poly.pdbx_seq_one_letter_code
_entity_poly.pdbx_strand_id
1 'polypeptide(L)'
;MAGSRDEVDVLVIGAGASGAAFTWSLAKDGFDVLCLEQGGWMDPSAYTTTHDDWELHRQTDFSPDPNVRGLDVDYPVNNQDSPIAPLMYNAVGGSTIHWSAHFPRFHPSDFRVRTLDGVADDWPINYEQLEPFFDLYDSIMGVSGITGDPAYPPKSPRQTPPIPFGKVGDTMAAGFEKLGWHWWPSDSAIISAPFDGRGACNNCGPCDIGCTRRAKASTDINYWPKAIAAGAKLEISARVREITLNPDGTARGAIFYDADGNVQEQRAKNVVLGCNGIGTPRLLLNSASAMHPDGLSNSSGLVGKNLMFHPYSIVSGIFDEDMESYAGPNGCSIISQEFYETDPSRGFVRGYAFQIARGAGPVTTAQGGMGAGPIPWGGNHRASFDRLFGRNAVIAVIGEDLPELHNQVTIDPELTDSDGIPAPKGTYTM
;
A
#
# COMPACT_ATOMS: atom_id res chain seq x y z
N MET A 1 28.53 -23.53 7.17
CA MET A 1 28.24 -23.65 5.70
C MET A 1 26.73 -23.70 5.58
N ALA A 2 26.13 -22.83 4.76
CA ALA A 2 24.69 -22.87 4.50
C ALA A 2 24.29 -24.25 3.91
N GLY A 3 23.18 -24.83 4.39
CA GLY A 3 22.62 -26.03 3.82
C GLY A 3 22.17 -25.76 2.39
N SER A 4 22.61 -26.55 1.41
CA SER A 4 22.11 -26.41 0.02
C SER A 4 20.73 -27.04 -0.07
N ARG A 5 19.75 -26.25 -0.46
CA ARG A 5 18.37 -26.68 -0.75
C ARG A 5 18.21 -27.02 -2.24
N ASP A 6 17.21 -27.79 -2.58
CA ASP A 6 16.87 -28.07 -3.98
C ASP A 6 16.55 -26.78 -4.73
N GLU A 7 16.97 -26.71 -5.98
CA GLU A 7 16.73 -25.55 -6.84
C GLU A 7 15.26 -25.48 -7.25
N VAL A 8 14.64 -24.30 -7.11
CA VAL A 8 13.27 -24.04 -7.57
C VAL A 8 13.26 -23.32 -8.93
N ASP A 9 12.15 -23.36 -9.65
CA ASP A 9 12.03 -22.59 -10.90
C ASP A 9 12.05 -21.10 -10.66
N VAL A 10 11.33 -20.64 -9.61
CA VAL A 10 11.24 -19.22 -9.26
C VAL A 10 11.30 -19.04 -7.74
N LEU A 11 12.23 -18.19 -7.32
CA LEU A 11 12.31 -17.68 -5.97
C LEU A 11 11.69 -16.27 -5.95
N VAL A 12 10.63 -16.09 -5.17
CA VAL A 12 10.00 -14.78 -4.93
C VAL A 12 10.46 -14.25 -3.56
N ILE A 13 10.88 -13.00 -3.48
CA ILE A 13 11.31 -12.36 -2.23
C ILE A 13 10.31 -11.29 -1.85
N GLY A 14 9.64 -11.49 -0.70
CA GLY A 14 8.57 -10.66 -0.18
C GLY A 14 7.17 -11.17 -0.53
N ALA A 15 6.35 -11.41 0.51
CA ALA A 15 4.98 -11.94 0.41
C ALA A 15 3.89 -10.85 0.43
N GLY A 16 4.25 -9.62 0.07
CA GLY A 16 3.31 -8.50 -0.04
C GLY A 16 2.43 -8.57 -1.29
N ALA A 17 1.91 -7.42 -1.73
CA ALA A 17 0.97 -7.33 -2.84
C ALA A 17 1.49 -7.97 -4.14
N SER A 18 2.66 -7.51 -4.61
CA SER A 18 3.25 -7.99 -5.87
C SER A 18 3.75 -9.43 -5.76
N GLY A 19 4.45 -9.77 -4.66
CA GLY A 19 4.97 -11.13 -4.47
C GLY A 19 3.87 -12.19 -4.40
N ALA A 20 2.75 -11.90 -3.75
CA ALA A 20 1.58 -12.78 -3.71
C ALA A 20 0.98 -13.02 -5.10
N ALA A 21 0.84 -11.95 -5.91
CA ALA A 21 0.30 -12.04 -7.26
C ALA A 21 1.23 -12.83 -8.20
N PHE A 22 2.54 -12.57 -8.16
CA PHE A 22 3.55 -13.33 -8.91
C PHE A 22 3.54 -14.80 -8.51
N THR A 23 3.60 -15.09 -7.21
CA THR A 23 3.62 -16.46 -6.69
C THR A 23 2.38 -17.23 -7.13
N TRP A 24 1.20 -16.66 -6.99
CA TRP A 24 -0.04 -17.31 -7.42
C TRP A 24 -0.07 -17.57 -8.93
N SER A 25 0.27 -16.55 -9.74
CA SER A 25 0.21 -16.68 -11.20
C SER A 25 1.15 -17.76 -11.70
N LEU A 26 2.39 -17.78 -11.21
CA LEU A 26 3.40 -18.75 -11.65
C LEU A 26 3.09 -20.17 -11.14
N ALA A 27 2.66 -20.32 -9.89
CA ALA A 27 2.26 -21.63 -9.36
C ALA A 27 1.04 -22.20 -10.09
N LYS A 28 0.06 -21.36 -10.43
CA LYS A 28 -1.09 -21.75 -11.24
C LYS A 28 -0.69 -22.29 -12.62
N ASP A 29 0.39 -21.75 -13.19
CA ASP A 29 0.92 -22.18 -14.49
C ASP A 29 1.91 -23.36 -14.37
N GLY A 30 2.06 -23.94 -13.17
CA GLY A 30 2.80 -25.18 -12.92
C GLY A 30 4.27 -25.02 -12.62
N PHE A 31 4.78 -23.81 -12.37
CA PHE A 31 6.15 -23.58 -11.92
C PHE A 31 6.33 -23.99 -10.45
N ASP A 32 7.52 -24.55 -10.11
CA ASP A 32 7.93 -24.74 -8.71
C ASP A 32 8.36 -23.39 -8.12
N VAL A 33 7.48 -22.81 -7.30
CA VAL A 33 7.67 -21.47 -6.74
C VAL A 33 7.85 -21.54 -5.23
N LEU A 34 8.92 -20.93 -4.72
CA LEU A 34 9.13 -20.63 -3.30
C LEU A 34 9.10 -19.12 -3.08
N CYS A 35 8.33 -18.67 -2.12
CA CYS A 35 8.41 -17.29 -1.63
C CYS A 35 9.06 -17.26 -0.26
N LEU A 36 9.99 -16.30 -0.05
CA LEU A 36 10.60 -15.98 1.25
C LEU A 36 9.99 -14.68 1.78
N GLU A 37 9.51 -14.71 3.02
CA GLU A 37 8.94 -13.54 3.72
C GLU A 37 9.59 -13.40 5.09
N GLN A 38 10.07 -12.19 5.41
CA GLN A 38 10.73 -11.94 6.71
C GLN A 38 9.74 -11.94 7.88
N GLY A 39 8.49 -11.54 7.65
CA GLY A 39 7.43 -11.58 8.64
C GLY A 39 6.71 -12.92 8.73
N GLY A 40 5.74 -12.99 9.62
CA GLY A 40 4.88 -14.14 9.83
C GLY A 40 3.47 -13.97 9.26
N TRP A 41 2.63 -14.98 9.46
CA TRP A 41 1.20 -14.85 9.24
C TRP A 41 0.57 -13.99 10.34
N MET A 42 -0.37 -13.15 9.94
CA MET A 42 -1.26 -12.47 10.88
C MET A 42 -2.55 -13.27 11.03
N ASP A 43 -2.94 -13.54 12.29
CA ASP A 43 -4.28 -14.04 12.55
C ASP A 43 -5.27 -12.87 12.52
N PRO A 44 -6.29 -12.88 11.63
CA PRO A 44 -7.29 -11.82 11.62
C PRO A 44 -8.02 -11.62 12.93
N SER A 45 -8.09 -12.63 13.81
CA SER A 45 -8.68 -12.48 15.15
C SER A 45 -7.81 -11.67 16.12
N ALA A 46 -6.53 -11.52 15.82
CA ALA A 46 -5.60 -10.71 16.60
C ALA A 46 -5.58 -9.23 16.18
N TYR A 47 -6.27 -8.86 15.10
CA TYR A 47 -6.38 -7.46 14.74
C TYR A 47 -7.16 -6.67 15.78
N THR A 48 -6.68 -5.49 16.11
CA THR A 48 -7.24 -4.66 17.18
C THR A 48 -8.49 -3.86 16.77
N THR A 49 -8.98 -4.02 15.55
CA THR A 49 -10.14 -3.28 14.99
C THR A 49 -11.43 -3.39 15.82
N THR A 50 -11.54 -4.37 16.71
CA THR A 50 -12.68 -4.57 17.61
C THR A 50 -12.38 -4.17 19.05
N HIS A 51 -11.19 -3.67 19.34
CA HIS A 51 -10.79 -3.21 20.67
C HIS A 51 -11.17 -1.76 20.89
N ASP A 52 -11.53 -1.39 22.09
CA ASP A 52 -11.88 -0.01 22.45
C ASP A 52 -10.68 0.95 22.30
N ASP A 53 -9.47 0.43 22.46
CA ASP A 53 -8.19 1.14 22.36
C ASP A 53 -7.46 0.98 21.02
N TRP A 54 -8.15 0.58 19.97
CA TRP A 54 -7.58 0.31 18.65
C TRP A 54 -6.72 1.45 18.09
N GLU A 55 -7.08 2.71 18.37
CA GLU A 55 -6.32 3.88 17.91
C GLU A 55 -4.97 4.01 18.62
N LEU A 56 -4.84 3.51 19.85
CA LEU A 56 -3.56 3.48 20.57
C LEU A 56 -2.64 2.43 19.97
N HIS A 57 -3.17 1.26 19.63
CA HIS A 57 -2.40 0.24 18.93
C HIS A 57 -1.90 0.72 17.56
N ARG A 58 -2.72 1.50 16.83
CA ARG A 58 -2.31 2.12 15.56
C ARG A 58 -1.14 3.10 15.73
N GLN A 59 -0.96 3.65 16.91
CA GLN A 59 0.13 4.59 17.24
C GLN A 59 1.36 3.88 17.85
N THR A 60 1.31 2.57 18.09
CA THR A 60 2.35 1.77 18.73
C THR A 60 2.66 0.48 17.96
N ASP A 61 2.28 -0.66 18.48
CA ASP A 61 2.59 -2.01 17.98
C ASP A 61 1.93 -2.37 16.65
N PHE A 62 0.84 -1.69 16.28
CA PHE A 62 0.19 -1.76 14.96
C PHE A 62 0.44 -0.53 14.08
N SER A 63 1.45 0.28 14.39
CA SER A 63 1.81 1.40 13.53
C SER A 63 2.25 0.91 12.15
N PRO A 64 1.81 1.56 11.05
CA PRO A 64 2.33 1.27 9.72
C PRO A 64 3.77 1.78 9.53
N ASP A 65 4.28 2.65 10.40
CA ASP A 65 5.66 3.11 10.40
C ASP A 65 6.54 2.09 11.15
N PRO A 66 7.51 1.44 10.48
CA PRO A 66 8.40 0.48 11.11
C PRO A 66 9.28 1.10 12.21
N ASN A 67 9.64 2.39 12.11
CA ASN A 67 10.42 3.08 13.12
C ASN A 67 9.62 3.32 14.41
N VAL A 68 8.31 3.44 14.32
CA VAL A 68 7.41 3.56 15.49
C VAL A 68 7.10 2.18 16.07
N ARG A 69 6.81 1.20 15.22
CA ARG A 69 6.48 -0.16 15.63
C ARG A 69 7.67 -0.88 16.27
N GLY A 70 8.86 -0.76 15.67
CA GLY A 70 10.16 -1.19 16.25
C GLY A 70 10.24 -2.67 16.61
N LEU A 71 9.58 -3.56 15.87
CA LEU A 71 9.64 -5.01 16.08
C LEU A 71 10.92 -5.59 15.46
N ASP A 72 11.43 -6.68 16.01
CA ASP A 72 12.63 -7.38 15.50
C ASP A 72 12.47 -7.82 14.03
N VAL A 73 11.24 -8.08 13.58
CA VAL A 73 10.92 -8.41 12.19
C VAL A 73 11.03 -7.22 11.25
N ASP A 74 11.01 -6.00 11.78
CA ASP A 74 11.14 -4.78 10.99
C ASP A 74 12.61 -4.45 10.73
N TYR A 75 12.84 -3.61 9.76
CA TYR A 75 14.10 -2.90 9.60
C TYR A 75 13.86 -1.41 9.73
N PRO A 76 14.78 -0.69 10.39
CA PRO A 76 14.66 0.76 10.51
C PRO A 76 14.85 1.43 9.15
N VAL A 77 14.26 2.61 8.99
CA VAL A 77 14.46 3.46 7.81
C VAL A 77 15.05 4.79 8.26
N ASN A 78 16.21 5.16 7.76
CA ASN A 78 16.74 6.51 7.97
C ASN A 78 15.97 7.48 7.08
N ASN A 79 15.11 8.29 7.68
CA ASN A 79 14.29 9.31 6.99
C ASN A 79 14.65 10.75 7.41
N GLN A 80 15.88 10.98 7.92
CA GLN A 80 16.30 12.31 8.37
C GLN A 80 16.33 13.36 7.26
N ASP A 81 16.56 12.91 6.02
CA ASP A 81 16.59 13.76 4.82
C ASP A 81 15.27 13.68 4.01
N SER A 82 14.16 13.34 4.69
CA SER A 82 12.84 13.20 4.08
C SER A 82 11.75 13.73 5.02
N PRO A 83 10.83 14.57 4.56
CA PRO A 83 9.66 14.99 5.34
C PRO A 83 8.60 13.87 5.46
N ILE A 84 8.79 12.77 4.74
CA ILE A 84 7.85 11.64 4.69
C ILE A 84 8.53 10.40 5.25
N ALA A 85 7.90 9.74 6.23
CA ALA A 85 8.29 8.41 6.70
C ALA A 85 7.62 7.35 5.82
N PRO A 86 8.38 6.43 5.19
CA PRO A 86 7.80 5.33 4.43
C PRO A 86 7.00 4.40 5.33
N LEU A 87 5.76 4.12 4.96
CA LEU A 87 4.89 3.19 5.67
C LEU A 87 5.03 1.79 5.04
N MET A 88 5.25 0.78 5.88
CA MET A 88 5.36 -0.61 5.44
C MET A 88 5.05 -1.58 6.57
N TYR A 89 4.63 -2.79 6.20
CA TYR A 89 4.33 -3.85 7.15
C TYR A 89 4.96 -5.16 6.73
N ASN A 90 5.72 -5.78 7.63
CA ASN A 90 6.47 -7.01 7.37
C ASN A 90 5.67 -8.21 7.87
N ALA A 91 4.88 -8.79 7.00
CA ALA A 91 4.06 -9.97 7.23
C ALA A 91 3.62 -10.57 5.90
N VAL A 92 3.12 -11.79 5.92
CA VAL A 92 2.39 -12.35 4.77
C VAL A 92 1.18 -11.46 4.46
N GLY A 93 1.12 -10.93 3.25
CA GLY A 93 0.16 -9.89 2.87
C GLY A 93 0.75 -8.48 2.85
N GLY A 94 1.86 -8.25 3.56
CA GLY A 94 2.58 -6.99 3.58
C GLY A 94 1.68 -5.80 3.94
N SER A 95 1.96 -4.65 3.35
CA SER A 95 1.21 -3.41 3.60
C SER A 95 -0.26 -3.46 3.19
N THR A 96 -0.74 -4.50 2.48
CA THR A 96 -2.17 -4.68 2.21
C THR A 96 -2.98 -4.98 3.48
N ILE A 97 -2.34 -5.33 4.59
CA ILE A 97 -2.98 -5.45 5.90
C ILE A 97 -3.37 -4.07 6.44
N HIS A 98 -2.52 -3.04 6.23
CA HIS A 98 -2.70 -1.68 6.76
C HIS A 98 -3.32 -0.69 5.77
N TRP A 99 -3.52 -1.04 4.51
CA TRP A 99 -4.07 -0.12 3.53
C TRP A 99 -5.56 0.16 3.75
N SER A 100 -6.04 1.29 3.24
CA SER A 100 -7.46 1.67 3.29
C SER A 100 -8.33 0.98 2.24
N ALA A 101 -7.71 0.20 1.35
CA ALA A 101 -8.34 -0.53 0.25
C ALA A 101 -9.06 0.36 -0.78
N HIS A 102 -8.67 1.63 -0.91
CA HIS A 102 -9.04 2.44 -2.06
C HIS A 102 -8.41 1.84 -3.32
N PHE A 103 -9.22 1.57 -4.36
CA PHE A 103 -8.79 0.68 -5.45
C PHE A 103 -9.22 1.14 -6.84
N PRO A 104 -9.05 2.42 -7.20
CA PRO A 104 -9.31 2.89 -8.55
C PRO A 104 -8.28 2.31 -9.52
N ARG A 105 -8.65 2.22 -10.81
CA ARG A 105 -7.69 1.93 -11.88
C ARG A 105 -6.94 3.20 -12.28
N PHE A 106 -5.83 3.03 -12.97
CA PHE A 106 -5.18 4.13 -13.68
C PHE A 106 -6.04 4.66 -14.81
N HIS A 107 -5.82 5.90 -15.22
CA HIS A 107 -6.35 6.44 -16.46
C HIS A 107 -5.45 6.07 -17.65
N PRO A 108 -5.95 6.03 -18.88
CA PRO A 108 -5.10 5.84 -20.06
C PRO A 108 -3.99 6.91 -20.19
N SER A 109 -4.25 8.14 -19.75
CA SER A 109 -3.29 9.24 -19.72
C SER A 109 -2.09 8.99 -18.83
N ASP A 110 -2.22 8.22 -17.76
CA ASP A 110 -1.12 7.90 -16.82
C ASP A 110 0.01 7.12 -17.48
N PHE A 111 -0.29 6.41 -18.56
CA PHE A 111 0.72 5.66 -19.34
C PHE A 111 1.43 6.51 -20.39
N ARG A 112 1.01 7.77 -20.58
CA ARG A 112 1.45 8.65 -21.69
C ARG A 112 1.86 10.04 -21.22
N VAL A 113 2.35 10.15 -20.01
CA VAL A 113 2.65 11.43 -19.33
C VAL A 113 3.68 12.25 -20.13
N ARG A 114 4.75 11.59 -20.65
CA ARG A 114 5.74 12.28 -21.47
C ARG A 114 5.15 12.81 -22.78
N THR A 115 4.35 12.00 -23.44
CA THR A 115 3.72 12.39 -24.72
C THR A 115 2.69 13.50 -24.53
N LEU A 116 1.87 13.44 -23.49
CA LEU A 116 0.75 14.35 -23.26
C LEU A 116 1.19 15.65 -22.59
N ASP A 117 2.07 15.55 -21.59
CA ASP A 117 2.37 16.64 -20.66
C ASP A 117 3.84 17.12 -20.75
N GLY A 118 4.71 16.40 -21.47
CA GLY A 118 6.11 16.77 -21.66
C GLY A 118 7.04 16.51 -20.47
N VAL A 119 6.54 15.90 -19.40
CA VAL A 119 7.29 15.56 -18.16
C VAL A 119 7.35 14.06 -17.94
N ALA A 120 8.22 13.58 -17.04
CA ALA A 120 8.44 12.17 -16.74
C ALA A 120 8.72 11.32 -17.99
N ASP A 121 8.23 10.08 -18.03
CA ASP A 121 8.36 9.15 -19.15
C ASP A 121 7.02 8.48 -19.47
N ASP A 122 6.85 8.02 -20.71
CA ASP A 122 5.74 7.13 -21.07
C ASP A 122 6.04 5.72 -20.57
N TRP A 123 5.02 5.02 -20.10
CA TRP A 123 5.14 3.60 -19.83
C TRP A 123 5.29 2.80 -21.14
N PRO A 124 6.08 1.69 -21.14
CA PRO A 124 6.23 0.84 -22.33
C PRO A 124 4.97 0.00 -22.62
N ILE A 125 3.95 0.11 -21.83
CA ILE A 125 2.63 -0.53 -21.92
C ILE A 125 1.53 0.53 -21.87
N ASN A 126 0.30 0.15 -22.21
CA ASN A 126 -0.86 1.03 -22.16
C ASN A 126 -2.00 0.43 -21.34
N TYR A 127 -3.08 1.18 -21.16
CA TYR A 127 -4.25 0.78 -20.38
C TYR A 127 -4.88 -0.51 -20.93
N GLU A 128 -5.05 -0.62 -22.24
CA GLU A 128 -5.73 -1.73 -22.91
C GLU A 128 -4.96 -3.06 -22.71
N GLN A 129 -3.64 -3.00 -22.62
CA GLN A 129 -2.81 -4.17 -22.33
C GLN A 129 -2.97 -4.63 -20.87
N LEU A 130 -3.24 -3.72 -19.94
CA LEU A 130 -3.44 -4.03 -18.53
C LEU A 130 -4.90 -4.32 -18.16
N GLU A 131 -5.87 -3.90 -18.96
CA GLU A 131 -7.30 -4.05 -18.66
C GLU A 131 -7.72 -5.47 -18.27
N PRO A 132 -7.29 -6.54 -18.97
CA PRO A 132 -7.62 -7.91 -18.58
C PRO A 132 -7.08 -8.30 -17.20
N PHE A 133 -5.93 -7.73 -16.81
CA PHE A 133 -5.32 -7.96 -15.50
C PHE A 133 -6.00 -7.11 -14.43
N PHE A 134 -6.46 -5.91 -14.77
CA PHE A 134 -7.31 -5.12 -13.90
C PHE A 134 -8.60 -5.85 -13.55
N ASP A 135 -9.29 -6.43 -14.53
CA ASP A 135 -10.48 -7.25 -14.29
C ASP A 135 -10.18 -8.49 -13.44
N LEU A 136 -9.04 -9.12 -13.67
CA LEU A 136 -8.61 -10.29 -12.90
C LEU A 136 -8.38 -9.95 -11.43
N TYR A 137 -7.61 -8.90 -11.13
CA TYR A 137 -7.35 -8.55 -9.75
C TYR A 137 -8.60 -7.98 -9.05
N ASP A 138 -9.45 -7.22 -9.74
CA ASP A 138 -10.73 -6.75 -9.19
C ASP A 138 -11.58 -7.94 -8.72
N SER A 139 -11.64 -9.00 -9.54
CA SER A 139 -12.33 -10.24 -9.21
C SER A 139 -11.73 -10.97 -8.01
N ILE A 140 -10.39 -11.09 -7.94
CA ILE A 140 -9.72 -11.79 -6.84
C ILE A 140 -9.85 -11.01 -5.54
N MET A 141 -9.70 -9.70 -5.58
CA MET A 141 -9.81 -8.85 -4.41
C MET A 141 -11.26 -8.69 -3.93
N GLY A 142 -12.23 -8.83 -4.83
CA GLY A 142 -13.65 -8.63 -4.51
C GLY A 142 -13.97 -7.14 -4.40
N VAL A 143 -13.81 -6.41 -5.52
CA VAL A 143 -13.98 -4.95 -5.53
C VAL A 143 -15.46 -4.58 -5.49
N SER A 144 -15.82 -3.65 -4.59
CA SER A 144 -17.12 -2.97 -4.57
C SER A 144 -17.06 -1.70 -5.42
N GLY A 145 -18.18 -1.32 -6.00
CA GLY A 145 -18.30 -0.12 -6.83
C GLY A 145 -19.47 -0.20 -7.80
N ILE A 146 -19.48 0.72 -8.75
CA ILE A 146 -20.46 0.75 -9.83
C ILE A 146 -19.76 1.16 -11.13
N THR A 147 -20.16 0.52 -12.24
CA THR A 147 -19.65 0.86 -13.58
C THR A 147 -20.29 2.12 -14.11
N GLY A 148 -19.72 2.69 -15.18
CA GLY A 148 -20.29 3.84 -15.88
C GLY A 148 -19.71 5.19 -15.46
N ASP A 149 -18.64 5.20 -14.64
CA ASP A 149 -17.90 6.42 -14.35
C ASP A 149 -17.34 7.01 -15.65
N PRO A 150 -17.73 8.24 -16.03
CA PRO A 150 -17.28 8.86 -17.27
C PRO A 150 -15.77 9.22 -17.27
N ALA A 151 -15.12 9.24 -16.10
CA ALA A 151 -13.70 9.52 -15.99
C ALA A 151 -12.82 8.32 -16.41
N TYR A 152 -13.41 7.14 -16.56
CA TYR A 152 -12.68 5.91 -16.91
C TYR A 152 -13.20 5.27 -18.19
N PRO A 153 -12.37 4.49 -18.89
CA PRO A 153 -12.86 3.54 -19.89
C PRO A 153 -13.92 2.60 -19.28
N PRO A 154 -14.80 2.00 -20.10
CA PRO A 154 -15.75 1.02 -19.63
C PRO A 154 -15.06 -0.10 -18.85
N LYS A 155 -15.63 -0.49 -17.72
CA LYS A 155 -15.09 -1.54 -16.82
C LYS A 155 -16.07 -2.70 -16.72
N SER A 156 -15.58 -3.89 -16.46
CA SER A 156 -16.41 -5.05 -16.09
C SER A 156 -17.23 -4.76 -14.82
N PRO A 157 -18.41 -5.39 -14.63
CA PRO A 157 -19.21 -5.22 -13.42
C PRO A 157 -18.39 -5.48 -12.15
N ARG A 158 -18.58 -4.64 -11.12
CA ARG A 158 -17.94 -4.83 -9.82
C ARG A 158 -18.52 -6.06 -9.12
N GLN A 159 -17.74 -6.69 -8.24
CA GLN A 159 -18.13 -7.94 -7.57
C GLN A 159 -19.22 -7.73 -6.53
N THR A 160 -19.25 -6.55 -5.89
CA THR A 160 -20.29 -6.17 -4.95
C THR A 160 -20.73 -4.72 -5.20
N PRO A 161 -21.95 -4.32 -4.77
CA PRO A 161 -22.40 -2.94 -4.86
C PRO A 161 -21.44 -1.95 -4.18
N PRO A 162 -21.55 -0.64 -4.45
CA PRO A 162 -20.76 0.38 -3.75
C PRO A 162 -20.90 0.28 -2.23
N ILE A 163 -19.85 0.64 -1.52
CA ILE A 163 -19.91 0.84 -0.06
C ILE A 163 -20.89 1.99 0.22
N PRO A 164 -21.79 1.87 1.21
CA PRO A 164 -22.69 2.94 1.57
C PRO A 164 -21.94 4.23 1.93
N PHE A 165 -22.35 5.36 1.36
CA PHE A 165 -21.63 6.62 1.53
C PHE A 165 -21.74 7.18 2.95
N GLY A 166 -22.88 6.93 3.63
CA GLY A 166 -23.21 7.57 4.89
C GLY A 166 -23.44 9.07 4.74
N LYS A 167 -23.76 9.74 5.82
CA LYS A 167 -24.08 11.18 5.80
C LYS A 167 -22.93 12.03 5.25
N VAL A 168 -21.70 11.70 5.56
CA VAL A 168 -20.53 12.42 5.01
C VAL A 168 -20.52 12.34 3.49
N GLY A 169 -20.58 11.13 2.93
CA GLY A 169 -20.51 10.96 1.49
C GLY A 169 -21.71 11.57 0.76
N ASP A 170 -22.94 11.38 1.29
CA ASP A 170 -24.14 11.98 0.71
C ASP A 170 -24.08 13.52 0.69
N THR A 171 -23.59 14.13 1.77
CA THR A 171 -23.41 15.58 1.87
C THR A 171 -22.37 16.09 0.88
N MET A 172 -21.26 15.38 0.75
CA MET A 172 -20.17 15.77 -0.15
C MET A 172 -20.58 15.58 -1.62
N ALA A 173 -21.30 14.50 -1.95
CA ALA A 173 -21.85 14.29 -3.28
C ALA A 173 -22.78 15.43 -3.69
N ALA A 174 -23.70 15.82 -2.81
CA ALA A 174 -24.60 16.96 -3.06
C ALA A 174 -23.81 18.28 -3.20
N GLY A 175 -22.68 18.42 -2.53
CA GLY A 175 -21.77 19.56 -2.70
C GLY A 175 -21.13 19.58 -4.09
N PHE A 176 -20.60 18.47 -4.55
CA PHE A 176 -20.01 18.33 -5.89
C PHE A 176 -21.05 18.57 -7.00
N GLU A 177 -22.28 18.05 -6.84
CA GLU A 177 -23.38 18.31 -7.79
C GLU A 177 -23.70 19.81 -7.91
N LYS A 178 -23.74 20.55 -6.79
CA LYS A 178 -23.97 22.00 -6.80
C LYS A 178 -22.86 22.78 -7.51
N LEU A 179 -21.62 22.28 -7.46
CA LEU A 179 -20.48 22.86 -8.14
C LEU A 179 -20.38 22.44 -9.61
N GLY A 180 -21.18 21.45 -10.04
CA GLY A 180 -21.07 20.84 -11.36
C GLY A 180 -19.78 20.03 -11.54
N TRP A 181 -19.19 19.57 -10.43
CA TRP A 181 -17.96 18.77 -10.46
C TRP A 181 -18.27 17.29 -10.57
N HIS A 182 -17.36 16.56 -11.20
CA HIS A 182 -17.37 15.10 -11.25
C HIS A 182 -17.34 14.50 -9.85
N TRP A 183 -18.13 13.47 -9.62
CA TRP A 183 -17.98 12.57 -8.49
C TRP A 183 -18.54 11.18 -8.84
N TRP A 184 -18.00 10.15 -8.20
CA TRP A 184 -18.43 8.77 -8.39
C TRP A 184 -18.23 7.95 -7.12
N PRO A 185 -19.03 6.87 -6.90
CA PRO A 185 -18.71 5.86 -5.88
C PRO A 185 -17.33 5.28 -6.12
N SER A 186 -16.44 5.37 -5.13
CA SER A 186 -15.08 4.88 -5.28
C SER A 186 -15.04 3.36 -5.40
N ASP A 187 -14.27 2.84 -6.36
CA ASP A 187 -13.89 1.44 -6.36
C ASP A 187 -13.08 1.13 -5.09
N SER A 188 -13.49 0.11 -4.33
CA SER A 188 -12.85 -0.28 -3.07
C SER A 188 -12.68 -1.79 -3.01
N ALA A 189 -11.49 -2.24 -2.61
CA ALA A 189 -11.24 -3.66 -2.34
C ALA A 189 -11.83 -4.08 -0.98
N ILE A 190 -13.10 -3.71 -0.75
CA ILE A 190 -13.89 -4.02 0.45
C ILE A 190 -15.26 -4.50 -0.02
N ILE A 191 -15.63 -5.73 0.29
CA ILE A 191 -16.93 -6.27 -0.11
C ILE A 191 -18.08 -5.67 0.71
N SER A 192 -19.08 -5.15 0.03
CA SER A 192 -20.30 -4.58 0.64
C SER A 192 -21.43 -5.62 0.81
N ALA A 193 -21.29 -6.77 0.16
CA ALA A 193 -22.16 -7.94 0.25
C ALA A 193 -21.30 -9.21 0.41
N PRO A 194 -21.82 -10.34 0.88
CA PRO A 194 -21.06 -11.58 0.95
C PRO A 194 -20.46 -11.99 -0.41
N PHE A 195 -19.17 -12.28 -0.44
CA PHE A 195 -18.45 -12.65 -1.65
C PHE A 195 -17.25 -13.57 -1.32
N ASP A 196 -17.03 -14.60 -2.11
CA ASP A 196 -15.88 -15.53 -2.02
C ASP A 196 -15.64 -16.04 -0.57
N GLY A 197 -16.73 -16.46 0.13
CA GLY A 197 -16.68 -16.98 1.50
C GLY A 197 -16.44 -15.92 2.59
N ARG A 198 -16.35 -14.65 2.24
CA ARG A 198 -16.14 -13.52 3.16
C ARG A 198 -17.44 -12.81 3.50
N GLY A 199 -17.55 -12.31 4.72
CA GLY A 199 -18.71 -11.53 5.18
C GLY A 199 -18.62 -10.05 4.76
N ALA A 200 -19.77 -9.41 4.52
CA ALA A 200 -19.86 -8.00 4.15
C ALA A 200 -19.24 -7.06 5.18
N CYS A 201 -18.77 -5.90 4.73
CA CYS A 201 -18.37 -4.78 5.57
C CYS A 201 -19.53 -4.34 6.47
N ASN A 202 -19.24 -4.07 7.74
CA ASN A 202 -20.19 -3.55 8.73
C ASN A 202 -19.97 -2.07 9.07
N ASN A 203 -19.14 -1.38 8.32
CA ASN A 203 -18.82 0.05 8.50
C ASN A 203 -18.24 0.39 9.88
N CYS A 204 -17.40 -0.48 10.46
CA CYS A 204 -16.82 -0.27 11.78
C CYS A 204 -15.79 0.86 11.88
N GLY A 205 -15.18 1.28 10.78
CA GLY A 205 -14.24 2.42 10.74
C GLY A 205 -12.77 2.05 10.52
N PRO A 206 -12.09 1.37 11.44
CA PRO A 206 -10.63 1.22 11.42
C PRO A 206 -10.13 0.17 10.41
N CYS A 207 -10.07 0.52 9.13
CA CYS A 207 -9.61 -0.40 8.09
C CYS A 207 -8.09 -0.57 8.02
N ASP A 208 -7.35 0.43 8.47
CA ASP A 208 -5.89 0.54 8.33
C ASP A 208 -5.08 -0.17 9.44
N ILE A 209 -5.73 -1.00 10.24
CA ILE A 209 -5.11 -1.91 11.22
C ILE A 209 -5.59 -3.36 11.06
N GLY A 210 -5.88 -3.77 9.82
CA GLY A 210 -6.41 -5.09 9.51
C GLY A 210 -7.95 -5.11 9.43
N CYS A 211 -8.53 -6.27 9.19
CA CYS A 211 -9.98 -6.46 9.13
C CYS A 211 -10.37 -7.83 9.70
N THR A 212 -10.84 -7.88 10.95
CA THR A 212 -11.27 -9.12 11.63
C THR A 212 -12.39 -9.85 10.87
N ARG A 213 -13.23 -9.12 10.12
CA ARG A 213 -14.29 -9.70 9.28
C ARG A 213 -13.84 -10.19 7.91
N ARG A 214 -12.60 -9.89 7.52
CA ARG A 214 -12.06 -10.17 6.18
C ARG A 214 -12.86 -9.52 5.04
N ALA A 215 -13.71 -8.54 5.34
CA ALA A 215 -14.45 -7.79 4.31
C ALA A 215 -13.51 -6.93 3.46
N LYS A 216 -12.54 -6.24 4.10
CA LYS A 216 -11.44 -5.58 3.40
C LYS A 216 -10.47 -6.65 2.91
N ALA A 217 -10.13 -6.59 1.63
CA ALA A 217 -9.17 -7.47 1.01
C ALA A 217 -7.74 -7.15 1.47
N SER A 218 -6.94 -8.19 1.59
CA SER A 218 -5.49 -8.15 1.71
C SER A 218 -4.95 -9.45 1.11
N THR A 219 -3.72 -9.44 0.64
CA THR A 219 -3.23 -10.58 -0.16
C THR A 219 -3.03 -11.87 0.65
N ASP A 220 -2.90 -11.77 1.97
CA ASP A 220 -2.92 -12.92 2.89
C ASP A 220 -4.24 -13.71 2.85
N ILE A 221 -5.38 -13.03 2.63
CA ILE A 221 -6.70 -13.67 2.59
C ILE A 221 -7.21 -13.97 1.18
N ASN A 222 -6.67 -13.34 0.14
CA ASN A 222 -7.13 -13.48 -1.24
C ASN A 222 -6.17 -14.29 -2.11
N TYR A 223 -4.92 -13.85 -2.24
CA TYR A 223 -3.94 -14.46 -3.14
C TYR A 223 -3.23 -15.65 -2.50
N TRP A 224 -2.75 -15.54 -1.27
CA TRP A 224 -1.94 -16.55 -0.62
C TRP A 224 -2.66 -17.90 -0.48
N PRO A 225 -3.93 -17.99 -0.05
CA PRO A 225 -4.64 -19.27 -0.03
C PRO A 225 -4.74 -19.92 -1.43
N LYS A 226 -4.92 -19.11 -2.48
CA LYS A 226 -4.98 -19.59 -3.87
C LYS A 226 -3.59 -20.02 -4.37
N ALA A 227 -2.53 -19.31 -4.00
CA ALA A 227 -1.15 -19.67 -4.36
C ALA A 227 -0.74 -21.00 -3.72
N ILE A 228 -1.00 -21.18 -2.43
CA ILE A 228 -0.71 -22.42 -1.71
C ILE A 228 -1.53 -23.59 -2.29
N ALA A 229 -2.81 -23.37 -2.59
CA ALA A 229 -3.65 -24.38 -3.24
C ALA A 229 -3.16 -24.76 -4.65
N ALA A 230 -2.46 -23.85 -5.33
CA ALA A 230 -1.81 -24.11 -6.62
C ALA A 230 -0.42 -24.77 -6.48
N GLY A 231 0.06 -25.05 -5.27
CA GLY A 231 1.33 -25.74 -5.02
C GLY A 231 2.50 -24.84 -4.67
N ALA A 232 2.30 -23.51 -4.56
CA ALA A 232 3.37 -22.61 -4.12
C ALA A 232 3.80 -22.91 -2.68
N LYS A 233 5.10 -22.75 -2.43
CA LYS A 233 5.71 -22.85 -1.12
C LYS A 233 5.92 -21.43 -0.57
N LEU A 234 5.66 -21.24 0.72
CA LEU A 234 5.92 -19.99 1.44
C LEU A 234 6.73 -20.33 2.69
N GLU A 235 7.88 -19.68 2.83
CA GLU A 235 8.70 -19.72 4.03
C GLU A 235 8.62 -18.36 4.70
N ILE A 236 8.14 -18.34 5.93
CA ILE A 236 8.02 -17.16 6.80
C ILE A 236 9.21 -17.05 7.73
N SER A 237 9.39 -15.89 8.36
CA SER A 237 10.57 -15.59 9.20
C SER A 237 11.89 -15.85 8.44
N ALA A 238 11.89 -15.56 7.15
CA ALA A 238 12.99 -15.79 6.22
C ALA A 238 13.46 -14.43 5.67
N ARG A 239 14.44 -13.82 6.33
CA ARG A 239 14.97 -12.50 5.97
C ARG A 239 16.09 -12.61 4.96
N VAL A 240 15.84 -12.19 3.73
CA VAL A 240 16.83 -12.22 2.67
C VAL A 240 17.88 -11.12 2.87
N ARG A 241 19.15 -11.53 2.89
CA ARG A 241 20.30 -10.66 3.06
C ARG A 241 20.85 -10.16 1.72
N GLU A 242 21.00 -11.08 0.74
CA GLU A 242 21.61 -10.78 -0.56
C GLU A 242 21.18 -11.75 -1.63
N ILE A 243 21.24 -11.31 -2.89
CA ILE A 243 21.07 -12.14 -4.08
C ILE A 243 22.41 -12.73 -4.49
N THR A 244 22.44 -14.04 -4.72
CA THR A 244 23.64 -14.74 -5.20
C THR A 244 23.68 -14.84 -6.72
N LEU A 245 24.89 -14.87 -7.28
CA LEU A 245 25.12 -14.88 -8.72
C LEU A 245 25.86 -16.15 -9.15
N ASN A 246 25.58 -16.54 -10.38
CA ASN A 246 26.42 -17.47 -11.14
C ASN A 246 27.71 -16.77 -11.61
N PRO A 247 28.75 -17.54 -12.02
CA PRO A 247 29.98 -16.96 -12.56
C PRO A 247 29.79 -16.10 -13.81
N ASP A 248 28.69 -16.28 -14.54
CA ASP A 248 28.33 -15.50 -15.72
C ASP A 248 27.54 -14.20 -15.40
N GLY A 249 27.30 -13.94 -14.09
CA GLY A 249 26.58 -12.75 -13.63
C GLY A 249 25.05 -12.88 -13.60
N THR A 250 24.50 -14.01 -14.00
CA THR A 250 23.05 -14.26 -13.85
C THR A 250 22.68 -14.59 -12.39
N ALA A 251 21.42 -14.30 -11.99
CA ALA A 251 20.95 -14.64 -10.67
C ALA A 251 20.98 -16.15 -10.43
N ARG A 252 21.46 -16.55 -9.25
CA ARG A 252 21.53 -17.96 -8.82
C ARG A 252 20.52 -18.28 -7.72
N GLY A 253 20.15 -17.31 -6.90
CA GLY A 253 19.28 -17.48 -5.76
C GLY A 253 19.48 -16.38 -4.72
N ALA A 254 19.30 -16.71 -3.44
CA ALA A 254 19.46 -15.75 -2.35
C ALA A 254 20.03 -16.40 -1.10
N ILE A 255 20.74 -15.62 -0.30
CA ILE A 255 21.11 -15.96 1.08
C ILE A 255 20.14 -15.25 2.02
N PHE A 256 19.66 -15.98 3.02
CA PHE A 256 18.71 -15.48 3.99
C PHE A 256 18.97 -16.05 5.38
N TYR A 257 18.42 -15.41 6.40
CA TYR A 257 18.33 -15.92 7.76
C TYR A 257 16.99 -16.60 7.96
N ASP A 258 17.01 -17.85 8.46
CA ASP A 258 15.77 -18.57 8.82
C ASP A 258 15.23 -18.13 10.19
N ALA A 259 14.13 -18.74 10.64
CA ALA A 259 13.48 -18.41 11.91
C ALA A 259 14.38 -18.60 13.15
N ASP A 260 15.42 -19.42 13.06
CA ASP A 260 16.39 -19.67 14.11
C ASP A 260 17.65 -18.79 13.99
N GLY A 261 17.69 -17.89 13.00
CA GLY A 261 18.83 -17.02 12.70
C GLY A 261 19.97 -17.72 11.96
N ASN A 262 19.76 -18.95 11.45
CA ASN A 262 20.78 -19.64 10.68
C ASN A 262 20.84 -19.12 9.25
N VAL A 263 22.05 -19.03 8.72
CA VAL A 263 22.28 -18.63 7.32
C VAL A 263 21.94 -19.80 6.40
N GLN A 264 21.00 -19.57 5.49
CA GLN A 264 20.55 -20.50 4.46
C GLN A 264 20.86 -19.96 3.06
N GLU A 265 20.98 -20.85 2.07
CA GLU A 265 21.01 -20.50 0.66
C GLU A 265 19.85 -21.20 -0.05
N GLN A 266 19.03 -20.45 -0.78
CA GLN A 266 18.03 -20.99 -1.70
C GLN A 266 18.45 -20.70 -3.13
N ARG A 267 18.59 -21.76 -3.93
CA ARG A 267 18.89 -21.64 -5.37
C ARG A 267 17.62 -21.60 -6.19
N ALA A 268 17.67 -20.85 -7.29
CA ALA A 268 16.55 -20.72 -8.21
C ALA A 268 17.05 -20.41 -9.63
N LYS A 269 16.24 -20.80 -10.64
CA LYS A 269 16.50 -20.44 -12.04
C LYS A 269 16.18 -18.96 -12.29
N ASN A 270 15.19 -18.42 -11.56
CA ASN A 270 14.75 -17.02 -11.66
C ASN A 270 14.50 -16.45 -10.25
N VAL A 271 14.80 -15.17 -10.05
CA VAL A 271 14.53 -14.45 -8.79
C VAL A 271 13.63 -13.25 -9.07
N VAL A 272 12.53 -13.16 -8.33
CA VAL A 272 11.54 -12.06 -8.40
C VAL A 272 11.59 -11.27 -7.10
N LEU A 273 11.75 -9.96 -7.18
CA LEU A 273 11.80 -9.06 -6.03
C LEU A 273 10.44 -8.37 -5.83
N GLY A 274 9.78 -8.67 -4.72
CA GLY A 274 8.51 -8.08 -4.30
C GLY A 274 8.61 -7.33 -2.97
N CYS A 275 9.75 -6.68 -2.69
CA CYS A 275 10.10 -6.10 -1.39
C CYS A 275 9.69 -4.64 -1.22
N ASN A 276 8.71 -4.14 -1.98
CA ASN A 276 8.24 -2.76 -2.06
C ASN A 276 9.27 -1.74 -2.61
N GLY A 277 8.89 -0.45 -2.67
CA GLY A 277 9.73 0.63 -3.23
C GLY A 277 10.94 1.02 -2.38
N ILE A 278 11.01 0.57 -1.12
CA ILE A 278 12.13 0.81 -0.19
C ILE A 278 12.99 -0.44 -0.04
N GLY A 279 12.37 -1.59 0.19
CA GLY A 279 13.07 -2.85 0.41
C GLY A 279 13.74 -3.42 -0.82
N THR A 280 13.16 -3.24 -2.02
CA THR A 280 13.78 -3.71 -3.27
C THR A 280 15.11 -3.01 -3.56
N PRO A 281 15.22 -1.68 -3.58
CA PRO A 281 16.51 -1.02 -3.73
C PRO A 281 17.47 -1.32 -2.55
N ARG A 282 16.97 -1.44 -1.31
CA ARG A 282 17.79 -1.87 -0.18
C ARG A 282 18.47 -3.20 -0.47
N LEU A 283 17.72 -4.20 -0.93
CA LEU A 283 18.25 -5.54 -1.22
C LEU A 283 19.24 -5.52 -2.38
N LEU A 284 18.92 -4.82 -3.46
CA LEU A 284 19.81 -4.71 -4.62
C LEU A 284 21.12 -4.01 -4.30
N LEU A 285 21.09 -2.92 -3.53
CA LEU A 285 22.30 -2.19 -3.13
C LEU A 285 23.15 -2.99 -2.14
N ASN A 286 22.53 -3.72 -1.20
CA ASN A 286 23.23 -4.63 -0.30
C ASN A 286 23.76 -5.90 -0.99
N SER A 287 23.31 -6.21 -2.21
CA SER A 287 23.82 -7.33 -3.03
C SER A 287 25.03 -6.92 -3.91
N ALA A 288 25.83 -5.95 -3.44
CA ALA A 288 27.05 -5.54 -4.13
C ALA A 288 28.08 -6.69 -4.17
N SER A 289 28.84 -6.75 -5.26
CA SER A 289 29.86 -7.78 -5.47
C SER A 289 31.01 -7.24 -6.31
N ALA A 290 32.06 -8.03 -6.53
CA ALA A 290 33.15 -7.64 -7.42
C ALA A 290 32.69 -7.38 -8.87
N MET A 291 31.64 -8.04 -9.32
CA MET A 291 31.03 -7.82 -10.63
C MET A 291 30.06 -6.62 -10.64
N HIS A 292 29.46 -6.29 -9.50
CA HIS A 292 28.48 -5.22 -9.34
C HIS A 292 28.81 -4.37 -8.10
N PRO A 293 29.88 -3.55 -8.14
CA PRO A 293 30.37 -2.85 -6.95
C PRO A 293 29.38 -1.80 -6.41
N ASP A 294 28.52 -1.27 -7.28
CA ASP A 294 27.52 -0.24 -6.94
C ASP A 294 26.11 -0.85 -6.65
N GLY A 295 26.05 -2.16 -6.40
CA GLY A 295 24.80 -2.90 -6.20
C GLY A 295 24.34 -3.68 -7.43
N LEU A 296 23.56 -4.73 -7.20
CA LEU A 296 23.04 -5.59 -8.25
C LEU A 296 22.04 -4.83 -9.14
N SER A 297 22.06 -5.13 -10.45
CA SER A 297 21.21 -4.50 -11.48
C SER A 297 21.34 -2.98 -11.58
N ASN A 298 22.42 -2.40 -11.07
CA ASN A 298 22.62 -0.95 -10.99
C ASN A 298 23.62 -0.37 -12.02
N SER A 299 23.78 -1.01 -13.18
CA SER A 299 24.65 -0.50 -14.26
C SER A 299 24.20 0.85 -14.83
N SER A 300 22.92 1.19 -14.69
CA SER A 300 22.36 2.49 -15.05
C SER A 300 22.54 3.57 -13.98
N GLY A 301 22.88 3.20 -12.74
CA GLY A 301 22.88 4.09 -11.58
C GLY A 301 21.48 4.52 -11.11
N LEU A 302 20.42 3.82 -11.57
CA LEU A 302 19.02 4.19 -11.29
C LEU A 302 18.38 3.38 -10.15
N VAL A 303 19.06 2.36 -9.60
CA VAL A 303 18.53 1.63 -8.44
C VAL A 303 18.37 2.58 -7.26
N GLY A 304 17.15 2.66 -6.73
CA GLY A 304 16.76 3.55 -5.65
C GLY A 304 16.45 4.99 -6.06
N LYS A 305 16.67 5.39 -7.31
CA LYS A 305 16.33 6.74 -7.82
C LYS A 305 14.84 6.87 -8.11
N ASN A 306 14.40 8.12 -8.32
CA ASN A 306 13.03 8.49 -8.67
C ASN A 306 12.02 8.01 -7.59
N LEU A 307 12.39 8.13 -6.32
CA LEU A 307 11.46 7.88 -5.22
C LEU A 307 10.31 8.89 -5.30
N MET A 308 9.08 8.38 -5.35
CA MET A 308 7.87 9.19 -5.43
C MET A 308 6.91 8.82 -4.32
N PHE A 309 6.21 9.82 -3.80
CA PHE A 309 5.08 9.66 -2.89
C PHE A 309 3.90 10.47 -3.42
N HIS A 310 2.69 10.21 -2.91
CA HIS A 310 1.57 11.09 -3.19
C HIS A 310 1.73 12.40 -2.42
N PRO A 311 1.83 13.57 -3.09
CA PRO A 311 1.54 14.84 -2.44
C PRO A 311 0.13 14.79 -1.86
N TYR A 312 0.02 14.90 -0.54
CA TYR A 312 -1.22 14.64 0.17
C TYR A 312 -1.60 15.85 1.03
N SER A 313 -2.75 16.42 0.73
CA SER A 313 -3.32 17.52 1.52
C SER A 313 -4.69 17.13 2.06
N ILE A 314 -5.03 17.68 3.22
CA ILE A 314 -6.32 17.43 3.87
C ILE A 314 -7.05 18.75 4.04
N VAL A 315 -8.32 18.76 3.62
CA VAL A 315 -9.27 19.83 3.93
C VAL A 315 -10.35 19.25 4.83
N SER A 316 -10.53 19.80 6.01
CA SER A 316 -11.52 19.36 6.98
C SER A 316 -12.59 20.43 7.19
N GLY A 317 -13.86 20.02 7.17
CA GLY A 317 -15.01 20.82 7.51
C GLY A 317 -15.70 20.30 8.76
N ILE A 318 -16.22 21.21 9.61
CA ILE A 318 -17.00 20.86 10.80
C ILE A 318 -18.44 21.28 10.57
N PHE A 319 -19.37 20.37 10.83
CA PHE A 319 -20.81 20.56 10.67
C PHE A 319 -21.48 20.74 12.04
N ASP A 320 -22.61 21.45 12.06
CA ASP A 320 -23.40 21.61 13.30
C ASP A 320 -24.17 20.33 13.64
N GLU A 321 -24.46 19.51 12.65
CA GLU A 321 -25.13 18.21 12.79
C GLU A 321 -24.14 17.04 12.94
N ASP A 322 -24.61 15.93 13.51
CA ASP A 322 -23.85 14.69 13.59
C ASP A 322 -23.78 14.05 12.21
N MET A 323 -22.58 14.03 11.64
CA MET A 323 -22.25 13.45 10.33
C MET A 323 -21.95 11.94 10.42
N GLU A 324 -21.93 11.37 11.63
CA GLU A 324 -21.50 9.98 11.86
C GLU A 324 -20.14 9.66 11.22
N SER A 325 -19.22 10.64 11.23
CA SER A 325 -17.95 10.55 10.51
C SER A 325 -16.98 9.52 11.10
N TYR A 326 -17.26 8.97 12.26
CA TYR A 326 -16.56 7.82 12.85
C TYR A 326 -16.94 6.48 12.19
N ALA A 327 -18.09 6.41 11.50
CA ALA A 327 -18.59 5.20 10.87
C ALA A 327 -18.09 5.03 9.44
N GLY A 328 -18.04 3.80 8.98
CA GLY A 328 -17.72 3.42 7.62
C GLY A 328 -16.25 3.09 7.41
N PRO A 329 -15.88 2.55 6.23
CA PRO A 329 -14.48 2.31 5.98
C PRO A 329 -13.70 3.64 6.03
N ASN A 330 -12.53 3.59 6.64
CA ASN A 330 -11.63 4.74 6.74
C ASN A 330 -11.11 5.21 5.35
N GLY A 331 -11.21 4.36 4.34
CA GLY A 331 -10.86 4.70 2.97
C GLY A 331 -11.91 5.57 2.27
N CYS A 332 -11.70 5.76 0.98
CA CYS A 332 -12.52 6.58 0.12
C CYS A 332 -13.88 5.94 -0.15
N SER A 333 -14.98 6.65 0.15
CA SER A 333 -16.33 6.25 -0.24
C SER A 333 -16.78 6.88 -1.57
N ILE A 334 -16.30 8.09 -1.84
CA ILE A 334 -16.55 8.86 -3.06
C ILE A 334 -15.22 9.43 -3.55
N ILE A 335 -14.99 9.34 -4.84
CA ILE A 335 -13.86 9.95 -5.54
C ILE A 335 -14.36 11.04 -6.49
N SER A 336 -13.58 12.11 -6.64
CA SER A 336 -13.75 13.05 -7.73
C SER A 336 -12.48 13.13 -8.55
N GLN A 337 -12.64 12.99 -9.86
CA GLN A 337 -11.57 13.10 -10.86
C GLN A 337 -11.65 14.42 -11.63
N GLU A 338 -12.40 15.41 -11.13
CA GLU A 338 -12.60 16.70 -11.80
C GLU A 338 -11.32 17.40 -12.22
N PHE A 339 -10.28 17.27 -11.38
CA PHE A 339 -9.00 17.96 -11.58
C PHE A 339 -7.84 16.99 -11.88
N TYR A 340 -8.14 15.79 -12.34
CA TYR A 340 -7.15 14.73 -12.52
C TYR A 340 -6.23 15.00 -13.73
N GLU A 341 -6.82 15.31 -14.87
CA GLU A 341 -6.09 15.53 -16.11
C GLU A 341 -5.40 16.91 -16.14
N THR A 342 -4.31 17.03 -16.89
CA THR A 342 -3.66 18.32 -17.11
C THR A 342 -4.60 19.30 -17.81
N ASP A 343 -4.72 20.49 -17.21
CA ASP A 343 -5.42 21.63 -17.81
C ASP A 343 -4.45 22.82 -17.88
N PRO A 344 -4.04 23.26 -19.08
CA PRO A 344 -3.08 24.35 -19.25
C PRO A 344 -3.52 25.67 -18.57
N SER A 345 -4.82 25.88 -18.37
CA SER A 345 -5.34 27.09 -17.73
C SER A 345 -5.00 27.18 -16.23
N ARG A 346 -4.69 26.05 -15.61
CA ARG A 346 -4.34 25.98 -14.18
C ARG A 346 -2.91 26.39 -13.85
N GLY A 347 -2.02 26.47 -14.87
CA GLY A 347 -0.63 26.89 -14.69
C GLY A 347 0.31 25.87 -14.06
N PHE A 348 -0.11 24.60 -13.96
CA PHE A 348 0.71 23.46 -13.53
C PHE A 348 0.38 22.22 -14.36
N VAL A 349 1.32 21.26 -14.38
CA VAL A 349 1.21 19.99 -15.11
C VAL A 349 0.63 18.92 -14.20
N ARG A 350 -0.10 17.99 -14.78
CA ARG A 350 -0.84 16.92 -14.08
C ARG A 350 -1.91 17.50 -13.15
N GLY A 351 -2.45 16.69 -12.27
CA GLY A 351 -3.57 17.11 -11.45
C GLY A 351 -3.66 16.39 -10.13
N TYR A 352 -4.88 16.28 -9.64
CA TYR A 352 -5.18 15.65 -8.37
C TYR A 352 -6.60 15.09 -8.34
N ALA A 353 -6.78 14.07 -7.51
CA ALA A 353 -8.10 13.52 -7.20
C ALA A 353 -8.54 13.97 -5.80
N PHE A 354 -9.86 14.08 -5.60
CA PHE A 354 -10.44 14.19 -4.28
C PHE A 354 -10.93 12.84 -3.78
N GLN A 355 -10.61 12.53 -2.54
CA GLN A 355 -11.10 11.36 -1.84
C GLN A 355 -11.87 11.79 -0.59
N ILE A 356 -13.11 11.31 -0.45
CA ILE A 356 -13.92 11.59 0.73
C ILE A 356 -13.68 10.48 1.75
N ALA A 357 -12.95 10.84 2.81
CA ALA A 357 -12.56 9.93 3.87
C ALA A 357 -13.48 10.01 5.09
N ARG A 358 -13.58 8.88 5.82
CA ARG A 358 -14.34 8.71 7.08
C ARG A 358 -13.49 7.95 8.08
N GLY A 359 -14.03 7.67 9.27
CA GLY A 359 -13.46 6.74 10.22
C GLY A 359 -12.55 7.35 11.28
N ALA A 360 -12.68 8.64 11.56
CA ALA A 360 -11.97 9.26 12.70
C ALA A 360 -12.58 8.79 14.03
N GLY A 361 -11.78 8.09 14.83
CA GLY A 361 -12.17 7.64 16.16
C GLY A 361 -12.00 8.70 17.23
N PRO A 362 -12.32 8.36 18.52
CA PRO A 362 -12.30 9.33 19.62
C PRO A 362 -10.88 9.83 19.96
N VAL A 363 -9.85 9.00 19.90
CA VAL A 363 -8.46 9.42 20.20
C VAL A 363 -7.95 10.36 19.12
N THR A 364 -8.12 10.02 17.86
CA THR A 364 -7.78 10.90 16.74
C THR A 364 -8.50 12.24 16.85
N THR A 365 -9.78 12.24 17.21
CA THR A 365 -10.55 13.47 17.43
C THR A 365 -9.98 14.28 18.59
N ALA A 366 -9.68 13.64 19.73
CA ALA A 366 -9.12 14.32 20.90
C ALA A 366 -7.74 14.94 20.63
N GLN A 367 -6.94 14.34 19.77
CA GLN A 367 -5.62 14.83 19.35
C GLN A 367 -5.69 15.92 18.28
N GLY A 368 -6.88 16.30 17.81
CA GLY A 368 -7.06 17.36 16.83
C GLY A 368 -7.65 16.90 15.52
N GLY A 369 -7.98 15.63 15.37
CA GLY A 369 -8.55 15.07 14.17
C GLY A 369 -7.68 15.31 12.94
N MET A 370 -8.19 15.00 11.78
CA MET A 370 -7.56 15.40 10.53
C MET A 370 -7.86 16.87 10.24
N GLY A 371 -7.08 17.79 10.85
CA GLY A 371 -7.10 19.23 10.55
C GLY A 371 -7.89 20.14 11.49
N ALA A 372 -8.50 19.64 12.56
CA ALA A 372 -9.29 20.47 13.49
C ALA A 372 -8.46 21.17 14.59
N GLY A 373 -7.19 20.79 14.75
CA GLY A 373 -6.33 21.23 15.85
C GLY A 373 -6.62 20.50 17.17
N PRO A 374 -5.63 20.43 18.09
CA PRO A 374 -5.77 19.70 19.34
C PRO A 374 -6.91 20.23 20.20
N ILE A 375 -7.66 19.32 20.82
CA ILE A 375 -8.68 19.68 21.82
C ILE A 375 -7.97 20.18 23.08
N PRO A 376 -8.31 21.38 23.58
CA PRO A 376 -7.65 21.94 24.77
C PRO A 376 -7.98 21.11 26.01
N TRP A 377 -6.99 20.88 26.87
CA TRP A 377 -7.19 20.25 28.18
C TRP A 377 -7.90 21.21 29.16
N GLY A 378 -8.65 20.62 30.09
CA GLY A 378 -9.30 21.35 31.16
C GLY A 378 -10.81 21.45 31.02
N GLY A 379 -11.43 22.47 31.62
CA GLY A 379 -12.88 22.58 31.76
C GLY A 379 -13.69 22.59 30.47
N ASN A 380 -13.08 22.99 29.35
CA ASN A 380 -13.73 23.02 28.04
C ASN A 380 -13.46 21.78 27.20
N HIS A 381 -12.68 20.81 27.69
CA HIS A 381 -12.29 19.63 26.94
C HIS A 381 -13.50 18.88 26.38
N ARG A 382 -14.45 18.56 27.25
CA ARG A 382 -15.66 17.82 26.86
C ARG A 382 -16.49 18.53 25.80
N ALA A 383 -16.73 19.83 25.99
CA ALA A 383 -17.51 20.63 25.03
C ALA A 383 -16.82 20.74 23.66
N SER A 384 -15.49 20.84 23.65
CA SER A 384 -14.71 20.86 22.42
C SER A 384 -14.72 19.50 21.72
N PHE A 385 -14.60 18.41 22.47
CA PHE A 385 -14.71 17.05 21.92
C PHE A 385 -16.09 16.82 21.29
N ASP A 386 -17.17 17.09 22.04
CA ASP A 386 -18.56 16.89 21.58
C ASP A 386 -18.90 17.75 20.33
N ARG A 387 -18.18 18.85 20.12
CA ARG A 387 -18.33 19.67 18.92
C ARG A 387 -17.66 19.06 17.69
N LEU A 388 -16.61 18.26 17.86
CA LEU A 388 -15.80 17.72 16.75
C LEU A 388 -16.13 16.26 16.44
N PHE A 389 -16.35 15.43 17.47
CA PHE A 389 -16.53 14.01 17.28
C PHE A 389 -17.79 13.71 16.49
N GLY A 390 -17.63 12.95 15.41
CA GLY A 390 -18.73 12.57 14.52
C GLY A 390 -19.22 13.68 13.59
N ARG A 391 -18.70 14.92 13.70
CA ARG A 391 -19.22 16.12 13.01
C ARG A 391 -18.31 16.65 11.91
N ASN A 392 -17.19 16.02 11.67
CA ASN A 392 -16.27 16.45 10.63
C ASN A 392 -16.50 15.70 9.32
N ALA A 393 -16.17 16.33 8.20
CA ALA A 393 -15.98 15.70 6.92
C ALA A 393 -14.60 16.05 6.41
N VAL A 394 -13.97 15.10 5.72
CA VAL A 394 -12.60 15.23 5.25
C VAL A 394 -12.53 14.99 3.75
N ILE A 395 -11.93 15.94 3.05
CA ILE A 395 -11.49 15.78 1.66
C ILE A 395 -9.98 15.59 1.69
N ALA A 396 -9.52 14.44 1.28
CA ALA A 396 -8.13 14.22 0.96
C ALA A 396 -7.88 14.61 -0.50
N VAL A 397 -6.88 15.44 -0.72
CA VAL A 397 -6.43 15.88 -2.05
C VAL A 397 -5.15 15.10 -2.35
N ILE A 398 -5.23 14.22 -3.34
CA ILE A 398 -4.12 13.35 -3.73
C ILE A 398 -3.56 13.90 -5.03
N GLY A 399 -2.39 14.52 -4.96
CA GLY A 399 -1.67 15.04 -6.12
C GLY A 399 -0.79 14.00 -6.79
N GLU A 400 -0.37 14.30 -8.00
CA GLU A 400 0.63 13.53 -8.72
C GLU A 400 2.02 14.02 -8.39
N ASP A 401 2.94 13.09 -8.14
CA ASP A 401 4.37 13.35 -7.98
C ASP A 401 5.12 13.07 -9.30
N LEU A 402 6.27 13.68 -9.47
CA LEU A 402 7.13 13.48 -10.64
C LEU A 402 8.42 12.76 -10.24
N PRO A 403 8.99 11.93 -11.16
CA PRO A 403 10.24 11.23 -10.89
C PRO A 403 11.43 12.20 -10.95
N GLU A 404 12.04 12.45 -9.79
CA GLU A 404 13.20 13.30 -9.63
C GLU A 404 14.41 12.47 -9.17
N LEU A 405 15.54 12.60 -9.86
CA LEU A 405 16.75 11.80 -9.58
C LEU A 405 17.33 12.00 -8.20
N HIS A 406 17.11 13.17 -7.57
CA HIS A 406 17.57 13.46 -6.22
C HIS A 406 16.70 12.79 -5.15
N ASN A 407 15.45 12.46 -5.47
CA ASN A 407 14.57 11.66 -4.62
C ASN A 407 14.96 10.18 -4.74
N GLN A 408 15.47 9.61 -3.64
CA GLN A 408 16.14 8.32 -3.75
C GLN A 408 16.13 7.52 -2.45
N VAL A 409 16.32 6.22 -2.61
CA VAL A 409 16.68 5.28 -1.54
C VAL A 409 18.15 4.90 -1.71
N THR A 410 18.94 5.10 -0.68
CA THR A 410 20.33 4.67 -0.57
C THR A 410 20.49 3.75 0.64
N ILE A 411 21.71 3.36 0.97
CA ILE A 411 22.03 2.56 2.15
C ILE A 411 22.67 3.43 3.23
N ASP A 412 22.23 3.25 4.46
CA ASP A 412 22.89 3.75 5.66
C ASP A 412 23.71 2.60 6.29
N PRO A 413 25.04 2.63 6.20
CA PRO A 413 25.85 1.53 6.71
C PRO A 413 25.98 1.53 8.24
N GLU A 414 25.63 2.62 8.92
CA GLU A 414 25.75 2.75 10.38
C GLU A 414 24.46 2.28 11.08
N LEU A 415 23.32 2.33 10.38
CA LEU A 415 22.05 1.84 10.88
C LEU A 415 21.76 0.45 10.30
N THR A 416 21.47 -0.52 11.16
CA THR A 416 21.20 -1.90 10.73
C THR A 416 19.90 -2.43 11.33
N ASP A 417 19.36 -3.48 10.73
CA ASP A 417 18.30 -4.28 11.33
C ASP A 417 18.86 -5.26 12.39
N SER A 418 17.98 -6.08 12.97
CA SER A 418 18.31 -7.06 14.01
C SER A 418 19.33 -8.13 13.58
N ASP A 419 19.46 -8.38 12.28
CA ASP A 419 20.42 -9.33 11.70
C ASP A 419 21.70 -8.64 11.19
N GLY A 420 21.85 -7.34 11.44
CA GLY A 420 23.02 -6.56 11.05
C GLY A 420 23.03 -6.16 9.56
N ILE A 421 21.91 -6.28 8.84
CA ILE A 421 21.82 -5.86 7.44
C ILE A 421 21.64 -4.34 7.39
N PRO A 422 22.46 -3.59 6.61
CA PRO A 422 22.36 -2.15 6.50
C PRO A 422 20.96 -1.65 6.12
N ALA A 423 20.55 -0.55 6.76
CA ALA A 423 19.21 0.02 6.60
C ALA A 423 19.08 0.87 5.31
N PRO A 424 17.88 1.03 4.78
CA PRO A 424 17.64 2.00 3.71
C PRO A 424 17.63 3.42 4.29
N LYS A 425 18.16 4.37 3.51
CA LYS A 425 18.07 5.81 3.76
C LYS A 425 17.27 6.47 2.65
N GLY A 426 16.14 7.10 3.03
CA GLY A 426 15.31 7.89 2.12
C GLY A 426 15.78 9.34 2.07
N THR A 427 15.94 9.87 0.86
CA THR A 427 16.09 11.31 0.60
C THR A 427 14.94 11.73 -0.29
N TYR A 428 14.15 12.70 0.17
CA TYR A 428 12.97 13.15 -0.57
C TYR A 428 12.69 14.63 -0.34
N THR A 429 12.36 15.32 -1.42
CA THR A 429 11.86 16.71 -1.42
C THR A 429 10.70 16.81 -2.40
N MET A 430 9.66 17.59 -2.04
CA MET A 430 8.58 17.97 -2.95
C MET A 430 8.95 19.21 -3.74
#